data_6e9361126f151dbee5113297beed6293
#
_entry.id   6e9361126f151dbee5113297beed6293
#
_cell.length_a   1.000
_cell.length_b   1.000
_cell.length_c   1.000
_cell.angle_alpha   90.00
_cell.angle_beta   90.00
_cell.angle_gamma   90.00
#
_symmetry.space_group_name_H-M   'P 1'
#
loop_
_entity.id
_entity.type
_entity.pdbx_description
1 polymer ?
#
loop_
_entity_poly.entity_id
_entity_poly.type
_entity_poly.pdbx_seq_one_letter_code
_entity_poly.pdbx_strand_id
1 'polypeptide(L)'
;VTWHTSAQPINPVLLAVEGDSFDFANAKSYEVDTFNWMMTHDGDEWICSGVIDGLKFDTTYSVKFGDYSVNAWSDVYTFTTREENPETAKFIYLTDTQQKEPTTHTDGKTHSRTYNTLNDAFTRFPEADFIAHGGDLVQEGAYACQWQGMLYNFEDYLFDYPMQFVNGNHERIVNGVRDNPHNTDKIFNIDYPGKNNPNYDMQNGVFYSFDYGPLHYVCLN
;
A
#
# COMPACT_ATOMS: atom_id res chain seq x y z
N VAL A 1 1.00 1.38 7.37
CA VAL A 1 -0.36 0.99 6.96
C VAL A 1 -1.02 2.16 6.30
N THR A 2 -1.66 1.94 5.15
CA THR A 2 -2.39 2.97 4.41
C THR A 2 -3.76 2.41 4.02
N TRP A 3 -4.81 3.21 4.14
CA TRP A 3 -6.16 2.83 3.72
C TRP A 3 -6.92 4.02 3.14
N HIS A 4 -7.96 3.74 2.38
CA HIS A 4 -8.77 4.74 1.70
C HIS A 4 -10.19 4.80 2.29
N THR A 5 -10.77 6.01 2.27
CA THR A 5 -12.16 6.24 2.67
C THR A 5 -12.83 7.23 1.72
N SER A 6 -14.11 7.01 1.42
CA SER A 6 -14.90 7.90 0.58
C SER A 6 -15.41 9.14 1.32
N ALA A 7 -15.37 9.13 2.65
CA ALA A 7 -15.79 10.26 3.49
C ALA A 7 -14.59 10.81 4.25
N GLN A 8 -14.63 12.11 4.56
CA GLN A 8 -13.59 12.75 5.38
C GLN A 8 -13.49 12.06 6.74
N PRO A 9 -12.30 11.55 7.12
CA PRO A 9 -12.08 11.02 8.45
C PRO A 9 -12.22 12.09 9.53
N ILE A 10 -12.84 11.74 10.66
CA ILE A 10 -13.06 12.64 11.79
C ILE A 10 -12.06 12.36 12.90
N ASN A 11 -11.90 11.10 13.26
CA ASN A 11 -10.96 10.63 14.26
C ASN A 11 -10.35 9.29 13.84
N PRO A 12 -9.55 9.32 12.75
CA PRO A 12 -8.92 8.11 12.22
C PRO A 12 -7.90 7.57 13.22
N VAL A 13 -7.77 6.25 13.26
CA VAL A 13 -6.87 5.58 14.19
C VAL A 13 -6.29 4.32 13.58
N LEU A 14 -5.04 4.07 13.91
CA LEU A 14 -4.32 2.82 13.64
C LEU A 14 -3.95 2.17 14.98
N LEU A 15 -4.35 0.94 15.16
CA LEU A 15 -4.15 0.18 16.38
C LEU A 15 -3.36 -1.09 16.09
N ALA A 16 -2.42 -1.42 16.97
CA ALA A 16 -1.71 -2.69 16.91
C ALA A 16 -1.52 -3.30 18.30
N VAL A 17 -1.53 -4.61 18.34
CA VAL A 17 -1.26 -5.42 19.54
C VAL A 17 -0.36 -6.59 19.17
N GLU A 18 0.56 -6.94 20.05
CA GLU A 18 1.42 -8.13 19.91
C GLU A 18 0.56 -9.40 20.08
N GLY A 19 0.68 -10.32 19.13
CA GLY A 19 -0.08 -11.58 19.09
C GLY A 19 -1.00 -11.67 17.88
N ASP A 20 -1.62 -12.82 17.72
CA ASP A 20 -2.55 -13.17 16.64
C ASP A 20 -4.02 -12.85 16.96
N SER A 21 -4.28 -12.34 18.14
CA SER A 21 -5.61 -12.01 18.63
C SER A 21 -5.71 -10.54 19.02
N PHE A 22 -6.61 -9.82 18.40
CA PHE A 22 -6.78 -8.40 18.62
C PHE A 22 -7.62 -8.10 19.86
N ASP A 23 -7.08 -7.24 20.75
CA ASP A 23 -7.77 -6.74 21.94
C ASP A 23 -7.66 -5.21 22.03
N PHE A 24 -8.78 -4.51 21.93
CA PHE A 24 -8.83 -3.05 22.05
C PHE A 24 -8.23 -2.52 23.38
N ALA A 25 -8.36 -3.25 24.47
CA ALA A 25 -7.90 -2.79 25.78
C ALA A 25 -6.36 -2.74 25.88
N ASN A 26 -5.69 -3.57 25.11
CA ASN A 26 -4.22 -3.70 25.08
C ASN A 26 -3.59 -3.12 23.81
N ALA A 27 -4.39 -2.63 22.88
CA ALA A 27 -3.88 -2.10 21.62
C ALA A 27 -3.20 -0.73 21.80
N LYS A 28 -1.99 -0.60 21.27
CA LYS A 28 -1.28 0.66 21.15
C LYS A 28 -1.85 1.43 19.96
N SER A 29 -2.11 2.73 20.16
CA SER A 29 -2.56 3.64 19.11
C SER A 29 -1.36 4.36 18.49
N TYR A 30 -1.43 4.56 17.17
CA TYR A 30 -0.43 5.27 16.38
C TYR A 30 -1.07 6.46 15.69
N GLU A 31 -0.27 7.51 15.45
CA GLU A 31 -0.72 8.69 14.72
C GLU A 31 -1.07 8.35 13.28
N VAL A 32 -2.11 9.02 12.78
CA VAL A 32 -2.62 8.83 11.42
C VAL A 32 -2.63 10.18 10.71
N ASP A 33 -1.88 10.25 9.63
CA ASP A 33 -1.95 11.34 8.67
C ASP A 33 -3.13 11.14 7.72
N THR A 34 -3.77 12.23 7.33
CA THR A 34 -4.87 12.20 6.36
C THR A 34 -4.58 13.11 5.18
N PHE A 35 -4.88 12.64 4.00
CA PHE A 35 -4.72 13.38 2.76
C PHE A 35 -6.01 13.32 1.94
N ASN A 36 -6.55 14.49 1.58
CA ASN A 36 -7.67 14.55 0.64
C ASN A 36 -7.14 14.47 -0.79
N TRP A 37 -7.45 13.39 -1.46
CA TRP A 37 -7.12 13.20 -2.85
C TRP A 37 -8.33 13.57 -3.71
N MET A 38 -8.35 14.81 -4.19
CA MET A 38 -9.38 15.29 -5.10
C MET A 38 -9.16 14.67 -6.49
N MET A 39 -10.04 13.75 -6.85
CA MET A 39 -10.01 13.07 -8.15
C MET A 39 -10.82 13.85 -9.17
N THR A 40 -10.30 13.94 -10.38
CA THR A 40 -10.95 14.70 -11.46
C THR A 40 -12.16 13.99 -12.06
N HIS A 41 -12.30 12.68 -11.88
CA HIS A 41 -13.28 11.88 -12.64
C HIS A 41 -14.27 11.06 -11.81
N ASP A 42 -13.89 10.57 -10.64
CA ASP A 42 -14.72 9.63 -9.85
C ASP A 42 -14.96 10.09 -8.41
N GLY A 43 -14.71 11.34 -8.12
CA GLY A 43 -14.98 11.95 -6.81
C GLY A 43 -13.74 12.06 -5.93
N ASP A 44 -13.95 12.57 -4.73
CA ASP A 44 -12.89 12.76 -3.75
C ASP A 44 -12.67 11.48 -2.95
N GLU A 45 -11.42 11.18 -2.70
CA GLU A 45 -11.02 10.16 -1.74
C GLU A 45 -10.14 10.74 -0.65
N TRP A 46 -10.20 10.13 0.50
CA TRP A 46 -9.31 10.39 1.60
C TRP A 46 -8.37 9.22 1.80
N ILE A 47 -7.09 9.51 1.91
CA ILE A 47 -6.06 8.53 2.23
C ILE A 47 -5.65 8.75 3.68
N CYS A 48 -5.72 7.70 4.47
CA CYS A 48 -5.22 7.66 5.83
C CYS A 48 -3.95 6.83 5.86
N SER A 49 -2.94 7.28 6.56
CA SER A 49 -1.70 6.52 6.70
C SER A 49 -1.10 6.66 8.09
N GLY A 50 -0.53 5.58 8.60
CA GLY A 50 0.17 5.56 9.86
C GLY A 50 1.34 4.59 9.85
N VAL A 51 2.34 4.89 10.69
CA VAL A 51 3.52 4.05 10.86
C VAL A 51 3.46 3.36 12.20
N ILE A 52 3.58 2.04 12.18
CA ILE A 52 3.71 1.22 13.39
C ILE A 52 5.20 1.06 13.67
N ASP A 53 5.69 1.71 14.70
CA ASP A 53 7.09 1.70 15.09
C ASP A 53 7.33 0.88 16.37
N GLY A 54 8.62 0.61 16.65
CA GLY A 54 9.03 -0.06 17.87
C GLY A 54 8.64 -1.54 17.92
N LEU A 55 8.44 -2.15 16.77
CA LEU A 55 8.13 -3.57 16.67
C LEU A 55 9.35 -4.42 17.02
N LYS A 56 9.11 -5.58 17.63
CA LYS A 56 10.11 -6.61 17.86
C LYS A 56 10.30 -7.42 16.58
N PHE A 57 11.47 -8.00 16.39
CA PHE A 57 11.72 -8.95 15.31
C PHE A 57 11.02 -10.29 15.59
N ASP A 58 10.77 -11.08 14.55
CA ASP A 58 10.19 -12.42 14.61
C ASP A 58 8.95 -12.49 15.53
N THR A 59 8.07 -11.49 15.38
CA THR A 59 6.93 -11.31 16.29
C THR A 59 5.67 -11.03 15.47
N THR A 60 4.59 -11.76 15.79
CA THR A 60 3.28 -11.54 15.17
C THR A 60 2.56 -10.39 15.84
N TYR A 61 1.91 -9.57 15.03
CA TYR A 61 1.06 -8.46 15.45
C TYR A 61 -0.31 -8.54 14.77
N SER A 62 -1.34 -8.19 15.53
CA SER A 62 -2.68 -7.96 15.03
C SER A 62 -2.91 -6.46 14.89
N VAL A 63 -3.46 -6.04 13.76
CA VAL A 63 -3.68 -4.65 13.41
C VAL A 63 -5.14 -4.42 13.07
N LYS A 64 -5.65 -3.27 13.49
CA LYS A 64 -6.97 -2.77 13.14
C LYS A 64 -6.91 -1.26 12.94
N PHE A 65 -7.59 -0.78 11.93
CA PHE A 65 -7.67 0.66 11.64
C PHE A 65 -9.12 1.07 11.36
N GLY A 66 -9.39 2.37 11.45
CA GLY A 66 -10.73 2.87 11.27
C GLY A 66 -10.92 4.28 11.79
N ASP A 67 -12.15 4.61 12.17
CA ASP A 67 -12.51 5.90 12.74
C ASP A 67 -13.46 5.73 13.93
N TYR A 68 -13.01 6.18 15.09
CA TYR A 68 -13.79 6.10 16.33
C TYR A 68 -15.09 6.91 16.29
N SER A 69 -15.09 8.04 15.60
CA SER A 69 -16.22 8.98 15.63
C SER A 69 -17.45 8.45 14.90
N VAL A 70 -17.23 7.60 13.91
CA VAL A 70 -18.29 6.97 13.12
C VAL A 70 -18.39 5.46 13.33
N ASN A 71 -17.60 4.94 14.26
CA ASN A 71 -17.51 3.50 14.57
C ASN A 71 -17.33 2.63 13.32
N ALA A 72 -16.50 3.09 12.38
CA ALA A 72 -16.13 2.38 11.18
C ALA A 72 -14.76 1.71 11.36
N TRP A 73 -14.70 0.40 11.16
CA TRP A 73 -13.51 -0.40 11.42
C TRP A 73 -13.20 -1.37 10.29
N SER A 74 -11.92 -1.57 10.04
CA SER A 74 -11.45 -2.68 9.21
C SER A 74 -11.71 -4.03 9.88
N ASP A 75 -11.53 -5.10 9.14
CA ASP A 75 -11.25 -6.41 9.73
C ASP A 75 -9.95 -6.37 10.54
N VAL A 76 -9.67 -7.43 11.27
CA VAL A 76 -8.39 -7.60 11.94
C VAL A 76 -7.43 -8.25 10.94
N TYR A 77 -6.30 -7.59 10.73
CA TYR A 77 -5.20 -8.14 9.93
C TYR A 77 -4.07 -8.57 10.85
N THR A 78 -3.33 -9.58 10.45
CA THR A 78 -2.14 -10.05 11.16
C THR A 78 -0.94 -10.02 10.23
N PHE A 79 0.22 -9.74 10.79
CA PHE A 79 1.49 -9.89 10.10
C PHE A 79 2.57 -10.33 11.09
N THR A 80 3.62 -10.94 10.60
CA THR A 80 4.79 -11.29 11.41
C THR A 80 5.98 -10.48 10.92
N THR A 81 6.65 -9.81 11.86
CA THR A 81 7.90 -9.10 11.55
C THR A 81 8.99 -10.10 11.19
N ARG A 82 9.88 -9.68 10.30
CA ARG A 82 11.02 -10.50 9.90
C ARG A 82 11.97 -10.78 11.07
N GLU A 83 12.83 -11.76 10.90
CA GLU A 83 14.00 -11.98 11.78
C GLU A 83 14.96 -10.78 11.72
N GLU A 84 15.76 -10.60 12.78
CA GLU A 84 16.65 -9.44 12.91
C GLU A 84 17.73 -9.39 11.81
N ASN A 85 18.29 -10.53 11.46
CA ASN A 85 19.41 -10.65 10.51
C ASN A 85 19.14 -11.75 9.47
N PRO A 86 18.22 -11.54 8.51
CA PRO A 86 17.96 -12.55 7.50
C PRO A 86 19.20 -12.78 6.61
N GLU A 87 19.54 -14.04 6.39
CA GLU A 87 20.68 -14.42 5.54
C GLU A 87 20.37 -14.35 4.05
N THR A 88 19.08 -14.34 3.70
CA THR A 88 18.61 -14.29 2.31
C THR A 88 17.49 -13.28 2.18
N ALA A 89 17.26 -12.81 0.96
CA ALA A 89 16.08 -12.02 0.57
C ALA A 89 15.40 -12.70 -0.61
N LYS A 90 14.10 -12.97 -0.48
CA LYS A 90 13.28 -13.59 -1.52
C LYS A 90 12.11 -12.67 -1.82
N PHE A 91 11.84 -12.39 -3.07
CA PHE A 91 10.73 -11.52 -3.44
C PHE A 91 10.09 -11.94 -4.76
N ILE A 92 8.82 -11.61 -4.91
CA ILE A 92 8.10 -11.73 -6.17
C ILE A 92 8.25 -10.42 -6.93
N TYR A 93 8.80 -10.47 -8.14
CA TYR A 93 8.84 -9.31 -9.04
C TYR A 93 7.68 -9.34 -10.00
N LEU A 94 6.94 -8.23 -10.04
CA LEU A 94 5.80 -7.99 -10.92
C LEU A 94 5.96 -6.65 -11.63
N THR A 95 5.26 -6.48 -12.76
CA THR A 95 5.14 -5.21 -13.47
C THR A 95 3.88 -5.24 -14.33
N ASP A 96 3.40 -4.06 -14.77
CA ASP A 96 2.34 -3.92 -15.77
C ASP A 96 1.04 -4.66 -15.36
N THR A 97 0.62 -4.47 -14.11
CA THR A 97 -0.61 -5.10 -13.58
C THR A 97 -1.88 -4.29 -13.85
N GLN A 98 -1.75 -3.15 -14.52
CA GLN A 98 -2.84 -2.22 -14.82
C GLN A 98 -3.98 -2.87 -15.62
N GLN A 99 -5.21 -2.44 -15.33
CA GLN A 99 -6.41 -2.86 -16.04
C GLN A 99 -7.11 -1.64 -16.66
N LYS A 100 -7.65 -1.80 -17.88
CA LYS A 100 -8.31 -0.71 -18.61
C LYS A 100 -9.69 -0.33 -18.04
N GLU A 101 -10.39 -1.30 -17.50
CA GLU A 101 -11.75 -1.07 -17.00
C GLU A 101 -11.74 -1.01 -15.48
N PRO A 102 -12.46 -0.06 -14.89
CA PRO A 102 -12.76 -0.12 -13.47
C PRO A 102 -13.53 -1.43 -13.26
N THR A 103 -12.93 -2.35 -12.57
CA THR A 103 -13.59 -3.60 -12.21
C THR A 103 -14.59 -3.25 -11.13
N THR A 104 -15.87 -3.05 -11.52
CA THR A 104 -16.97 -2.97 -10.57
C THR A 104 -17.15 -4.36 -9.97
N HIS A 105 -16.48 -4.59 -8.86
CA HIS A 105 -16.61 -5.83 -8.12
C HIS A 105 -17.87 -5.77 -7.26
N THR A 106 -18.91 -6.46 -7.65
CA THR A 106 -20.15 -6.58 -6.87
C THR A 106 -20.01 -7.55 -5.70
N ASP A 107 -18.96 -8.38 -5.69
CA ASP A 107 -18.68 -9.39 -4.65
C ASP A 107 -17.27 -9.32 -4.07
N GLY A 108 -16.50 -8.30 -4.42
CA GLY A 108 -15.15 -8.05 -3.91
C GLY A 108 -14.08 -9.03 -4.39
N LYS A 109 -14.40 -10.04 -5.18
CA LYS A 109 -13.45 -11.11 -5.53
C LYS A 109 -13.58 -11.58 -6.98
N THR A 110 -13.68 -10.68 -7.94
CA THR A 110 -13.50 -11.12 -9.32
C THR A 110 -12.03 -11.49 -9.54
N HIS A 111 -11.82 -12.72 -9.92
CA HIS A 111 -10.53 -13.30 -10.27
C HIS A 111 -9.95 -12.61 -11.50
N SER A 112 -9.39 -11.43 -11.30
CA SER A 112 -8.62 -10.73 -12.33
C SER A 112 -7.39 -11.56 -12.70
N ARG A 113 -6.77 -11.28 -13.84
CA ARG A 113 -5.52 -11.92 -14.21
C ARG A 113 -4.43 -11.63 -13.17
N THR A 114 -4.39 -10.40 -12.63
CA THR A 114 -3.47 -10.00 -11.60
C THR A 114 -3.66 -10.81 -10.33
N TYR A 115 -4.90 -10.91 -9.82
CA TYR A 115 -5.21 -11.73 -8.65
C TYR A 115 -4.79 -13.19 -8.83
N ASN A 116 -5.14 -13.80 -9.98
CA ASN A 116 -4.76 -15.18 -10.26
C ASN A 116 -3.23 -15.37 -10.33
N THR A 117 -2.51 -14.39 -10.89
CA THR A 117 -1.04 -14.42 -10.94
C THR A 117 -0.43 -14.33 -9.54
N LEU A 118 -0.95 -13.45 -8.68
CA LEU A 118 -0.53 -13.33 -7.29
C LEU A 118 -0.80 -14.62 -6.51
N ASN A 119 -2.02 -15.16 -6.64
CA ASN A 119 -2.40 -16.40 -5.98
C ASN A 119 -1.51 -17.58 -6.40
N ASP A 120 -1.22 -17.71 -7.68
CA ASP A 120 -0.29 -18.73 -8.18
C ASP A 120 1.13 -18.52 -7.67
N ALA A 121 1.60 -17.27 -7.64
CA ALA A 121 2.94 -16.93 -7.18
C ALA A 121 3.11 -17.26 -5.70
N PHE A 122 2.22 -16.79 -4.83
CA PHE A 122 2.33 -17.00 -3.37
C PHE A 122 1.96 -18.41 -2.94
N THR A 123 1.14 -19.15 -3.72
CA THR A 123 0.95 -20.59 -3.51
C THR A 123 2.23 -21.37 -3.77
N ARG A 124 3.02 -20.96 -4.77
CA ARG A 124 4.29 -21.64 -5.13
C ARG A 124 5.48 -21.19 -4.31
N PHE A 125 5.47 -19.93 -3.87
CA PHE A 125 6.58 -19.28 -3.18
C PHE A 125 6.09 -18.55 -1.92
N PRO A 126 5.48 -19.27 -0.97
CA PRO A 126 4.96 -18.67 0.27
C PRO A 126 6.06 -18.10 1.17
N GLU A 127 7.31 -18.44 0.90
CA GLU A 127 8.48 -17.95 1.62
C GLU A 127 9.02 -16.62 1.07
N ALA A 128 8.30 -15.94 0.19
CA ALA A 128 8.68 -14.60 -0.26
C ALA A 128 8.58 -13.60 0.89
N ASP A 129 9.51 -12.66 0.95
CA ASP A 129 9.58 -11.64 1.99
C ASP A 129 8.78 -10.39 1.63
N PHE A 130 8.68 -10.08 0.33
CA PHE A 130 7.98 -8.89 -0.17
C PHE A 130 7.65 -8.99 -1.66
N ILE A 131 6.84 -8.03 -2.13
CA ILE A 131 6.53 -7.82 -3.54
C ILE A 131 7.38 -6.64 -4.04
N ALA A 132 8.09 -6.83 -5.15
CA ALA A 132 8.75 -5.75 -5.88
C ALA A 132 7.96 -5.48 -7.17
N HIS A 133 7.43 -4.27 -7.32
CA HIS A 133 6.61 -3.92 -8.48
C HIS A 133 7.29 -2.86 -9.36
N GLY A 134 7.45 -3.18 -10.63
CA GLY A 134 8.19 -2.38 -11.61
C GLY A 134 7.41 -1.23 -12.25
N GLY A 135 6.23 -0.88 -11.72
CA GLY A 135 5.39 0.22 -12.22
C GLY A 135 4.24 -0.25 -13.12
N ASP A 136 3.44 0.71 -13.58
CA ASP A 136 2.21 0.50 -14.31
C ASP A 136 1.20 -0.38 -13.50
N LEU A 137 0.96 0.05 -12.26
CA LEU A 137 -0.03 -0.54 -11.33
C LEU A 137 -1.46 -0.29 -11.79
N VAL A 138 -1.69 0.91 -12.35
CA VAL A 138 -2.99 1.40 -12.86
C VAL A 138 -2.85 1.90 -14.28
N GLN A 139 -3.94 1.93 -15.04
CA GLN A 139 -3.93 2.41 -16.42
C GLN A 139 -3.83 3.93 -16.51
N GLU A 140 -4.50 4.64 -15.61
CA GLU A 140 -4.46 6.10 -15.48
C GLU A 140 -4.50 6.50 -14.01
N GLY A 141 -3.41 7.08 -13.52
CA GLY A 141 -3.22 7.40 -12.11
C GLY A 141 -4.19 8.44 -11.54
N ALA A 142 -5.00 9.10 -12.38
CA ALA A 142 -6.00 10.08 -11.97
C ALA A 142 -7.36 9.47 -11.56
N TYR A 143 -7.55 8.17 -11.70
CA TYR A 143 -8.82 7.51 -11.38
C TYR A 143 -8.76 6.72 -10.07
N ALA A 144 -9.53 7.14 -9.07
CA ALA A 144 -9.61 6.44 -7.79
C ALA A 144 -10.07 4.99 -7.94
N CYS A 145 -11.07 4.76 -8.80
CA CYS A 145 -11.59 3.41 -9.04
C CYS A 145 -10.53 2.43 -9.56
N GLN A 146 -9.52 2.90 -10.29
CA GLN A 146 -8.43 2.05 -10.76
C GLN A 146 -7.48 1.66 -9.62
N TRP A 147 -7.19 2.60 -8.73
CA TRP A 147 -6.42 2.32 -7.51
C TRP A 147 -7.17 1.39 -6.56
N GLN A 148 -8.48 1.59 -6.39
CA GLN A 148 -9.34 0.66 -5.64
C GLN A 148 -9.29 -0.74 -6.24
N GLY A 149 -9.45 -0.86 -7.55
CA GLY A 149 -9.36 -2.15 -8.26
C GLY A 149 -7.98 -2.80 -8.12
N MET A 150 -6.90 -2.01 -8.13
CA MET A 150 -5.56 -2.51 -7.86
C MET A 150 -5.45 -3.01 -6.42
N LEU A 151 -5.85 -2.22 -5.42
CA LEU A 151 -5.82 -2.61 -4.01
C LEU A 151 -6.61 -3.90 -3.77
N TYR A 152 -7.80 -4.05 -4.35
CA TYR A 152 -8.59 -5.27 -4.29
C TYR A 152 -7.86 -6.53 -4.77
N ASN A 153 -7.02 -6.40 -5.80
CA ASN A 153 -6.24 -7.53 -6.30
C ASN A 153 -5.10 -7.93 -5.36
N PHE A 154 -4.61 -6.99 -4.57
CA PHE A 154 -3.43 -7.18 -3.72
C PHE A 154 -3.77 -7.33 -2.23
N GLU A 155 -4.97 -6.95 -1.78
CA GLU A 155 -5.30 -6.83 -0.35
C GLU A 155 -5.08 -8.10 0.46
N ASP A 156 -5.36 -9.28 -0.12
CA ASP A 156 -5.17 -10.57 0.54
C ASP A 156 -3.67 -10.88 0.82
N TYR A 157 -2.75 -10.12 0.22
CA TYR A 157 -1.31 -10.38 0.28
C TYR A 157 -0.51 -9.28 0.97
N LEU A 158 -1.00 -8.02 1.00
CA LEU A 158 -0.19 -6.85 1.39
C LEU A 158 0.23 -6.83 2.87
N PHE A 159 -0.47 -7.53 3.75
CA PHE A 159 -0.07 -7.63 5.15
C PHE A 159 1.06 -8.65 5.37
N ASP A 160 1.03 -9.76 4.63
CA ASP A 160 2.07 -10.78 4.70
C ASP A 160 3.29 -10.41 3.83
N TYR A 161 3.05 -9.74 2.69
CA TYR A 161 4.08 -9.40 1.69
C TYR A 161 4.03 -7.90 1.38
N PRO A 162 4.75 -7.06 2.15
CA PRO A 162 4.80 -5.62 1.88
C PRO A 162 5.24 -5.33 0.44
N MET A 163 4.57 -4.38 -0.22
CA MET A 163 4.90 -4.05 -1.60
C MET A 163 5.83 -2.84 -1.68
N GLN A 164 6.93 -3.03 -2.41
CA GLN A 164 7.84 -1.97 -2.82
C GLN A 164 7.64 -1.74 -4.31
N PHE A 165 7.50 -0.48 -4.75
CA PHE A 165 7.22 -0.22 -6.15
C PHE A 165 7.94 1.04 -6.65
N VAL A 166 8.07 1.11 -7.97
CA VAL A 166 8.50 2.27 -8.72
C VAL A 166 7.34 2.72 -9.62
N ASN A 167 7.20 4.02 -9.84
CA ASN A 167 6.19 4.52 -10.77
C ASN A 167 6.53 4.14 -12.20
N GLY A 168 5.54 3.63 -12.91
CA GLY A 168 5.56 3.54 -14.35
C GLY A 168 5.07 4.83 -15.02
N ASN A 169 4.91 4.78 -16.32
CA ASN A 169 4.39 5.93 -17.05
C ASN A 169 2.87 6.09 -16.90
N HIS A 170 2.15 5.03 -16.56
CA HIS A 170 0.71 5.01 -16.43
C HIS A 170 0.22 5.68 -15.13
N GLU A 171 0.96 5.62 -14.05
CA GLU A 171 0.65 6.36 -12.81
C GLU A 171 0.59 7.88 -13.04
N ARG A 172 1.25 8.38 -14.09
CA ARG A 172 1.30 9.80 -14.46
C ARG A 172 0.23 10.23 -15.45
N ILE A 173 -0.59 9.32 -15.98
CA ILE A 173 -1.58 9.65 -17.00
C ILE A 173 -2.82 10.25 -16.37
N VAL A 174 -3.23 11.41 -16.90
CA VAL A 174 -4.53 12.06 -16.66
C VAL A 174 -5.13 12.38 -18.02
N ASN A 175 -6.30 11.81 -18.33
CA ASN A 175 -6.95 12.02 -19.63
C ASN A 175 -6.04 11.74 -20.85
N GLY A 176 -5.19 10.72 -20.77
CA GLY A 176 -4.24 10.38 -21.80
C GLY A 176 -3.02 11.33 -21.92
N VAL A 177 -2.90 12.32 -21.03
CA VAL A 177 -1.76 13.26 -20.98
C VAL A 177 -0.86 12.91 -19.79
N ARG A 178 0.44 12.80 -20.03
CA ARG A 178 1.45 12.51 -19.00
C ARG A 178 1.84 13.80 -18.27
N ASP A 179 1.01 14.27 -17.37
CA ASP A 179 1.27 15.56 -16.68
C ASP A 179 0.74 15.63 -15.23
N ASN A 180 0.54 14.50 -14.58
CA ASN A 180 0.02 14.51 -13.23
C ASN A 180 1.15 14.42 -12.20
N PRO A 181 1.18 15.29 -11.18
CA PRO A 181 2.03 15.08 -10.02
C PRO A 181 1.65 13.74 -9.35
N HIS A 182 2.65 12.95 -9.05
CA HIS A 182 2.47 11.63 -8.47
C HIS A 182 1.83 11.71 -7.09
N ASN A 183 0.68 11.08 -6.93
CA ASN A 183 0.09 10.87 -5.60
C ASN A 183 0.42 9.47 -5.04
N THR A 184 1.24 8.70 -5.74
CA THR A 184 1.64 7.36 -5.31
C THR A 184 2.39 7.37 -3.99
N ASP A 185 3.18 8.41 -3.70
CA ASP A 185 3.81 8.61 -2.40
C ASP A 185 2.81 8.74 -1.26
N LYS A 186 1.62 9.30 -1.53
CA LYS A 186 0.52 9.42 -0.56
C LYS A 186 -0.25 8.11 -0.43
N ILE A 187 -0.59 7.49 -1.57
CA ILE A 187 -1.33 6.22 -1.61
C ILE A 187 -0.60 5.13 -0.81
N PHE A 188 0.72 5.09 -0.89
CA PHE A 188 1.54 4.06 -0.25
C PHE A 188 2.39 4.57 0.92
N ASN A 189 2.26 5.84 1.29
CA ASN A 189 3.04 6.48 2.35
C ASN A 189 4.56 6.21 2.24
N ILE A 190 5.10 6.37 1.03
CA ILE A 190 6.51 6.13 0.78
C ILE A 190 7.36 7.18 1.49
N ASP A 191 8.40 6.74 2.17
CA ASP A 191 9.45 7.61 2.68
C ASP A 191 10.58 7.73 1.65
N TYR A 192 10.90 8.95 1.24
CA TYR A 192 11.95 9.22 0.24
C TYR A 192 12.74 10.48 0.60
N PRO A 193 14.01 10.55 0.18
CA PRO A 193 14.83 11.73 0.40
C PRO A 193 14.17 12.96 -0.24
N GLY A 194 13.77 13.92 0.56
CA GLY A 194 13.10 15.14 0.09
C GLY A 194 11.59 15.18 0.29
N LYS A 195 10.96 14.16 0.88
CA LYS A 195 9.52 14.13 1.19
C LYS A 195 9.04 15.40 1.92
N ASN A 196 9.86 15.98 2.77
CA ASN A 196 9.57 17.20 3.52
C ASN A 196 10.24 18.46 2.94
N ASN A 197 10.83 18.37 1.75
CA ASN A 197 11.46 19.51 1.09
C ASN A 197 10.47 20.16 0.12
N PRO A 198 10.00 21.41 0.36
CA PRO A 198 9.02 22.07 -0.50
C PRO A 198 9.56 22.39 -1.91
N ASN A 199 10.87 22.32 -2.11
CA ASN A 199 11.51 22.52 -3.42
C ASN A 199 11.82 21.20 -4.14
N TYR A 200 11.41 20.04 -3.58
CA TYR A 200 11.60 18.76 -4.25
C TYR A 200 10.68 18.68 -5.46
N ASP A 201 11.26 18.48 -6.62
CA ASP A 201 10.48 18.36 -7.87
C ASP A 201 9.92 16.95 -8.01
N MET A 202 8.67 16.80 -7.60
CA MET A 202 7.91 15.55 -7.71
C MET A 202 7.71 15.07 -9.14
N GLN A 203 7.93 15.95 -10.15
CA GLN A 203 7.83 15.55 -11.57
C GLN A 203 8.91 14.53 -11.95
N ASN A 204 10.00 14.49 -11.19
CA ASN A 204 11.08 13.53 -11.41
C ASN A 204 10.85 12.18 -10.72
N GLY A 205 9.70 12.01 -10.05
CA GLY A 205 9.34 10.74 -9.42
C GLY A 205 9.87 10.56 -8.01
N VAL A 206 9.59 9.42 -7.44
CA VAL A 206 10.00 9.03 -6.08
C VAL A 206 11.17 8.06 -6.17
N PHE A 207 12.30 8.46 -5.59
CA PHE A 207 13.51 7.63 -5.50
C PHE A 207 13.70 7.23 -4.04
N TYR A 208 13.87 5.96 -3.78
CA TYR A 208 14.14 5.47 -2.43
C TYR A 208 14.95 4.20 -2.46
N SER A 209 15.50 3.82 -1.32
CA SER A 209 16.16 2.55 -1.14
C SER A 209 15.89 2.00 0.25
N PHE A 210 16.04 0.71 0.40
CA PHE A 210 15.94 0.03 1.68
C PHE A 210 16.87 -1.17 1.72
N ASP A 211 17.23 -1.57 2.94
CA ASP A 211 18.03 -2.75 3.20
C ASP A 211 17.14 -3.87 3.73
N TYR A 212 17.35 -5.08 3.24
CA TYR A 212 16.70 -6.28 3.72
C TYR A 212 17.71 -7.44 3.77
N GLY A 213 18.22 -7.75 4.96
CA GLY A 213 19.31 -8.70 5.09
C GLY A 213 20.52 -8.35 4.20
N PRO A 214 20.95 -9.25 3.30
CA PRO A 214 22.07 -9.01 2.40
C PRO A 214 21.72 -8.13 1.20
N LEU A 215 20.45 -7.79 1.00
CA LEU A 215 19.97 -7.03 -0.14
C LEU A 215 19.94 -5.54 0.16
N HIS A 216 20.56 -4.73 -0.70
CA HIS A 216 20.32 -3.29 -0.82
C HIS A 216 19.46 -3.05 -2.07
N TYR A 217 18.19 -2.67 -1.89
CA TYR A 217 17.24 -2.45 -2.97
C TYR A 217 17.12 -0.96 -3.27
N VAL A 218 17.25 -0.59 -4.54
CA VAL A 218 17.15 0.81 -4.99
C VAL A 218 16.03 0.94 -6.00
N CYS A 219 15.05 1.79 -5.68
CA CYS A 219 13.97 2.19 -6.57
C CYS A 219 14.34 3.49 -7.30
N LEU A 220 14.41 3.42 -8.61
CA LEU A 220 14.70 4.57 -9.48
C LEU A 220 13.52 4.79 -10.43
N ASN A 221 13.07 6.04 -10.54
CA ASN A 221 11.97 6.44 -11.42
C ASN A 221 12.47 7.36 -12.54
#